data_94481f044abec692f3b2defa6a455a7f
#
_entry.id   94481f044abec692f3b2defa6a455a7f
#
_cell.length_a   1.000
_cell.length_b   1.000
_cell.length_c   1.000
_cell.angle_alpha   90.00
_cell.angle_beta   90.00
_cell.angle_gamma   90.00
#
_symmetry.space_group_name_H-M   'P 1'
#
loop_
_entity.id
_entity.type
_entity.pdbx_description
1 polymer ?
#
loop_
_entity_poly.entity_id
_entity_poly.type
_entity_poly.pdbx_seq_one_letter_code
_entity_poly.pdbx_strand_id
1 'polypeptide(L)'
;MVTEPRPRRCGYIALLGPPNAGKSTLLNQVLKSKLAITSAKPQTTRNRIVGIHTDETMQAVFLDTPGVHEAWTELNKAMVSRAEAAVSEADVTCWLGDMTAMARRIEAGHSALDDNDLRVAALLKKASCPVVFVANKVDVVPKELILPVIAAINEQLTPVASIPISALTGDGVAALLEELRSHLPESPLLYPEDEWAQVTERFLVAEIVREKIFHLTAQEVPYSTFVDVVRFDESERETRGLVRLYADVVVERGSQKGIVIGKGGEMLKRIGTLARKELQEVLGCRVYLELFVKVERDWTRTERGLRRVGFEA
;
A
#
# COMPACT_ATOMS: atom_id res chain seq x y z
N MET A 1 10.72 5.84 -42.92
CA MET A 1 11.65 6.26 -41.85
C MET A 1 11.19 5.53 -40.60
N VAL A 2 11.91 4.53 -40.13
CA VAL A 2 11.69 3.92 -38.83
C VAL A 2 12.23 4.96 -37.83
N THR A 3 11.35 5.66 -37.14
CA THR A 3 11.75 6.51 -36.03
C THR A 3 12.32 5.58 -34.96
N GLU A 4 13.62 5.71 -34.67
CA GLU A 4 14.20 5.03 -33.51
C GLU A 4 13.34 5.36 -32.29
N PRO A 5 12.94 4.35 -31.51
CA PRO A 5 12.16 4.59 -30.31
C PRO A 5 12.97 5.53 -29.41
N ARG A 6 12.39 6.63 -28.96
CA ARG A 6 13.01 7.53 -27.98
C ARG A 6 13.41 6.69 -26.76
N PRO A 7 14.60 6.89 -26.21
CA PRO A 7 15.01 6.16 -25.01
C PRO A 7 13.97 6.43 -23.90
N ARG A 8 13.32 5.38 -23.45
CA ARG A 8 12.41 5.44 -22.31
C ARG A 8 13.21 5.44 -21.02
N ARG A 9 12.68 6.06 -20.00
CA ARG A 9 13.24 6.01 -18.66
C ARG A 9 12.51 4.94 -17.86
N CYS A 10 13.24 3.94 -17.37
CA CYS A 10 12.65 2.81 -16.67
C CYS A 10 13.41 2.54 -15.38
N GLY A 11 12.68 2.33 -14.28
CA GLY A 11 13.31 2.03 -13.00
C GLY A 11 12.33 1.85 -11.85
N TYR A 12 12.86 1.54 -10.68
CA TYR A 12 12.14 1.25 -9.46
C TYR A 12 11.96 2.50 -8.60
N ILE A 13 10.75 2.69 -8.08
CA ILE A 13 10.38 3.81 -7.21
C ILE A 13 9.83 3.26 -5.90
N ALA A 14 10.53 3.45 -4.79
CA ALA A 14 10.03 3.06 -3.48
C ALA A 14 9.07 4.11 -2.91
N LEU A 15 7.90 3.68 -2.44
CA LEU A 15 6.97 4.53 -1.69
C LEU A 15 7.21 4.32 -0.19
N LEU A 16 7.80 5.30 0.47
CA LEU A 16 8.11 5.26 1.89
C LEU A 16 7.35 6.36 2.63
N GLY A 17 7.07 6.14 3.90
CA GLY A 17 6.38 7.12 4.74
C GLY A 17 5.71 6.47 5.94
N PRO A 18 5.24 7.28 6.91
CA PRO A 18 4.53 6.76 8.07
C PRO A 18 3.23 6.04 7.67
N PRO A 19 2.61 5.30 8.59
CA PRO A 19 1.27 4.77 8.36
C PRO A 19 0.28 5.91 7.99
N ASN A 20 -0.66 5.62 7.10
CA ASN A 20 -1.69 6.55 6.63
C ASN A 20 -1.20 7.79 5.85
N ALA A 21 0.06 7.88 5.48
CA ALA A 21 0.57 8.95 4.60
C ALA A 21 -0.02 8.92 3.18
N GLY A 22 -0.71 7.81 2.79
CA GLY A 22 -1.40 7.70 1.51
C GLY A 22 -0.62 6.97 0.42
N LYS A 23 0.38 6.15 0.76
CA LYS A 23 1.21 5.38 -0.18
C LYS A 23 0.37 4.51 -1.13
N SER A 24 -0.46 3.63 -0.58
CA SER A 24 -1.34 2.75 -1.37
C SER A 24 -2.42 3.53 -2.14
N THR A 25 -2.86 4.69 -1.63
CA THR A 25 -3.78 5.58 -2.35
C THR A 25 -3.09 6.18 -3.57
N LEU A 26 -1.85 6.65 -3.43
CA LEU A 26 -1.05 7.16 -4.53
C LEU A 26 -0.80 6.08 -5.59
N LEU A 27 -0.43 4.86 -5.17
CA LEU A 27 -0.24 3.75 -6.09
C LEU A 27 -1.50 3.48 -6.92
N ASN A 28 -2.66 3.35 -6.27
CA ASN A 28 -3.94 3.14 -6.96
C ASN A 28 -4.28 4.29 -7.91
N GLN A 29 -4.01 5.54 -7.52
CA GLN A 29 -4.24 6.73 -8.35
C GLN A 29 -3.36 6.74 -9.60
N VAL A 30 -2.08 6.41 -9.46
CA VAL A 30 -1.14 6.32 -10.60
C VAL A 30 -1.56 5.23 -11.58
N LEU A 31 -1.95 4.06 -11.06
CA LEU A 31 -2.35 2.91 -11.88
C LEU A 31 -3.78 3.03 -12.42
N LYS A 32 -4.57 4.00 -11.95
CA LYS A 32 -6.01 4.13 -12.24
C LYS A 32 -6.79 2.83 -12.00
N SER A 33 -6.32 2.03 -11.07
CA SER A 33 -6.85 0.72 -10.74
C SER A 33 -6.63 0.42 -9.26
N LYS A 34 -7.52 -0.35 -8.65
CA LYS A 34 -7.38 -0.75 -7.25
C LYS A 34 -6.47 -1.98 -7.14
N LEU A 35 -5.21 -1.75 -6.85
CA LEU A 35 -4.21 -2.77 -6.58
C LEU A 35 -3.98 -2.99 -5.08
N ALA A 36 -3.86 -1.91 -4.35
CA ALA A 36 -3.61 -1.92 -2.92
C ALA A 36 -4.86 -1.55 -2.14
N ILE A 37 -5.08 -2.22 -1.01
CA ILE A 37 -6.17 -1.86 -0.10
C ILE A 37 -5.86 -0.57 0.66
N THR A 38 -6.89 0.20 0.94
CA THR A 38 -6.77 1.49 1.63
C THR A 38 -7.63 1.53 2.88
N SER A 39 -7.12 2.14 3.95
CA SER A 39 -7.88 2.36 5.18
C SER A 39 -7.32 3.54 5.97
N ALA A 40 -8.17 4.19 6.74
CA ALA A 40 -7.74 5.20 7.71
C ALA A 40 -6.96 4.59 8.92
N LYS A 41 -6.97 3.27 9.08
CA LYS A 41 -6.24 2.58 10.14
C LYS A 41 -4.79 2.31 9.70
N PRO A 42 -3.81 2.37 10.62
CA PRO A 42 -2.42 2.06 10.29
C PRO A 42 -2.22 0.58 9.92
N GLN A 43 -1.07 0.25 9.32
CA GLN A 43 -0.67 -1.12 8.96
C GLN A 43 -1.62 -1.81 7.95
N THR A 44 -2.18 -1.05 7.03
CA THR A 44 -3.03 -1.58 5.97
C THR A 44 -2.21 -2.44 5.01
N THR A 45 -1.11 -1.90 4.48
CA THR A 45 -0.16 -2.65 3.65
C THR A 45 0.78 -3.44 4.54
N ARG A 46 0.90 -4.74 4.32
CA ARG A 46 1.82 -5.65 5.01
C ARG A 46 2.88 -6.22 4.09
N ASN A 47 2.50 -6.49 2.87
CA ASN A 47 3.38 -7.01 1.83
C ASN A 47 3.83 -5.89 0.90
N ARG A 48 5.01 -6.05 0.31
CA ARG A 48 5.42 -5.21 -0.81
C ARG A 48 4.50 -5.49 -1.99
N ILE A 49 3.87 -4.45 -2.52
CA ILE A 49 3.04 -4.52 -3.71
C ILE A 49 3.81 -3.85 -4.84
N VAL A 50 3.90 -4.51 -5.98
CA VAL A 50 4.56 -3.99 -7.17
C VAL A 50 3.50 -3.55 -8.16
N GLY A 51 3.46 -2.25 -8.45
CA GLY A 51 2.61 -1.66 -9.47
C GLY A 51 3.45 -1.05 -10.57
N ILE A 52 3.04 -1.24 -11.83
CA ILE A 52 3.80 -0.86 -13.02
C ILE A 52 2.99 0.18 -13.79
N HIS A 53 3.53 1.37 -13.88
CA HIS A 53 2.99 2.44 -14.72
C HIS A 53 3.85 2.55 -15.97
N THR A 54 3.25 2.29 -17.14
CA THR A 54 3.92 2.40 -18.43
C THR A 54 3.22 3.43 -19.29
N ASP A 55 3.97 4.38 -19.85
CA ASP A 55 3.53 5.33 -20.85
C ASP A 55 4.55 5.44 -22.00
N GLU A 56 4.35 6.39 -22.90
CA GLU A 56 5.25 6.59 -24.06
C GLU A 56 6.67 7.01 -23.66
N THR A 57 6.86 7.53 -22.46
CA THR A 57 8.11 8.19 -22.01
C THR A 57 8.83 7.43 -20.92
N MET A 58 8.10 6.65 -20.11
CA MET A 58 8.69 5.92 -18.98
C MET A 58 7.96 4.62 -18.66
N GLN A 59 8.67 3.74 -17.92
CA GLN A 59 8.09 2.66 -17.14
C GLN A 59 8.54 2.80 -15.68
N ALA A 60 7.62 3.21 -14.82
CA ALA A 60 7.85 3.37 -13.40
C ALA A 60 7.33 2.17 -12.61
N VAL A 61 8.22 1.43 -11.96
CA VAL A 61 7.90 0.26 -11.15
C VAL A 61 7.80 0.70 -9.70
N PHE A 62 6.59 0.90 -9.20
CA PHE A 62 6.32 1.34 -7.85
C PHE A 62 6.36 0.18 -6.87
N LEU A 63 7.14 0.34 -5.81
CA LEU A 63 7.23 -0.57 -4.68
C LEU A 63 6.45 0.03 -3.51
N ASP A 64 5.15 -0.34 -3.36
CA ASP A 64 4.38 0.07 -2.17
C ASP A 64 4.84 -0.74 -0.97
N THR A 65 5.25 -0.02 0.07
CA THR A 65 5.81 -0.62 1.27
C THR A 65 4.90 -0.43 2.48
N PRO A 66 5.01 -1.32 3.47
CA PRO A 66 4.40 -1.06 4.77
C PRO A 66 4.85 0.29 5.33
N GLY A 67 3.96 0.94 6.10
CA GLY A 67 4.31 2.19 6.78
C GLY A 67 5.42 1.97 7.82
N VAL A 68 6.42 2.87 7.82
CA VAL A 68 7.49 2.85 8.83
C VAL A 68 6.93 3.34 10.17
N HIS A 69 7.05 2.50 11.18
CA HIS A 69 6.59 2.74 12.53
C HIS A 69 7.46 1.98 13.54
N GLU A 70 7.24 2.20 14.82
CA GLU A 70 7.96 1.46 15.85
C GLU A 70 7.65 -0.04 15.81
N ALA A 71 8.68 -0.87 15.86
CA ALA A 71 8.58 -2.31 15.66
C ALA A 71 8.46 -3.05 17.00
N TRP A 72 7.22 -3.23 17.49
CA TRP A 72 6.93 -3.93 18.76
C TRP A 72 6.79 -5.46 18.61
N THR A 73 6.47 -5.94 17.42
CA THR A 73 6.24 -7.37 17.15
C THR A 73 7.16 -7.87 16.04
N GLU A 74 7.32 -9.16 15.90
CA GLU A 74 8.09 -9.77 14.80
C GLU A 74 7.49 -9.39 13.44
N LEU A 75 6.16 -9.36 13.33
CA LEU A 75 5.48 -8.87 12.14
C LEU A 75 5.89 -7.42 11.81
N ASN A 76 5.92 -6.55 12.82
CA ASN A 76 6.31 -5.15 12.61
C ASN A 76 7.77 -5.00 12.19
N LYS A 77 8.68 -5.81 12.76
CA LYS A 77 10.09 -5.84 12.34
C LYS A 77 10.22 -6.27 10.87
N ALA A 78 9.52 -7.33 10.48
CA ALA A 78 9.51 -7.81 9.11
C ALA A 78 8.95 -6.75 8.12
N MET A 79 7.92 -5.98 8.53
CA MET A 79 7.38 -4.87 7.73
C MET A 79 8.41 -3.76 7.53
N VAL A 80 9.13 -3.35 8.57
CA VAL A 80 10.18 -2.32 8.48
C VAL A 80 11.33 -2.80 7.60
N SER A 81 11.80 -4.06 7.77
CA SER A 81 12.84 -4.65 6.93
C SER A 81 12.47 -4.65 5.44
N ARG A 82 11.20 -4.88 5.10
CA ARG A 82 10.73 -4.77 3.70
C ARG A 82 10.77 -3.36 3.16
N ALA A 83 10.46 -2.37 3.99
CA ALA A 83 10.58 -0.97 3.59
C ALA A 83 12.05 -0.58 3.34
N GLU A 84 12.97 -1.05 4.19
CA GLU A 84 14.42 -0.86 4.01
C GLU A 84 14.94 -1.53 2.73
N ALA A 85 14.53 -2.77 2.46
CA ALA A 85 14.90 -3.49 1.24
C ALA A 85 14.41 -2.75 -0.02
N ALA A 86 13.16 -2.26 -0.02
CA ALA A 86 12.61 -1.52 -1.15
C ALA A 86 13.39 -0.24 -1.44
N VAL A 87 13.84 0.50 -0.41
CA VAL A 87 14.69 1.69 -0.58
C VAL A 87 16.05 1.34 -1.17
N SER A 88 16.61 0.18 -0.78
CA SER A 88 17.92 -0.27 -1.31
C SER A 88 17.85 -0.71 -2.77
N GLU A 89 16.70 -1.16 -3.24
CA GLU A 89 16.47 -1.59 -4.61
C GLU A 89 16.06 -0.43 -5.55
N ALA A 90 15.61 0.70 -5.00
CA ALA A 90 15.00 1.78 -5.76
C ALA A 90 16.02 2.69 -6.44
N ASP A 91 15.70 3.14 -7.66
CA ASP A 91 16.40 4.22 -8.36
C ASP A 91 16.01 5.59 -7.81
N VAL A 92 14.78 5.71 -7.28
CA VAL A 92 14.23 6.92 -6.63
C VAL A 92 13.36 6.50 -5.47
N THR A 93 13.39 7.25 -4.37
CA THR A 93 12.48 7.04 -3.24
C THR A 93 11.54 8.23 -3.05
N CYS A 94 10.24 7.97 -2.99
CA CYS A 94 9.22 8.93 -2.58
C CYS A 94 9.04 8.89 -1.06
N TRP A 95 9.33 9.98 -0.37
CA TRP A 95 8.91 10.15 1.03
C TRP A 95 7.54 10.81 1.09
N LEU A 96 6.49 10.03 1.35
CA LEU A 96 5.14 10.56 1.52
C LEU A 96 4.95 11.11 2.93
N GLY A 97 4.64 12.40 3.03
CA GLY A 97 4.23 13.07 4.26
C GLY A 97 2.71 13.24 4.34
N ASP A 98 2.13 13.02 5.53
CA ASP A 98 0.73 13.37 5.82
C ASP A 98 0.64 14.85 6.17
N MET A 99 0.38 15.71 5.18
CA MET A 99 0.30 17.15 5.37
C MET A 99 -0.77 17.57 6.39
N THR A 100 -1.86 16.79 6.52
CA THR A 100 -2.91 17.07 7.50
C THR A 100 -2.38 16.92 8.93
N ALA A 101 -1.62 15.87 9.19
CA ALA A 101 -1.04 15.62 10.51
C ALA A 101 0.07 16.64 10.83
N MET A 102 0.93 16.93 9.85
CA MET A 102 2.06 17.85 9.98
C MET A 102 1.58 19.29 10.19
N ALA A 103 0.61 19.76 9.41
CA ALA A 103 0.02 21.10 9.56
C ALA A 103 -0.63 21.29 10.92
N ARG A 104 -1.41 20.32 11.40
CA ARG A 104 -2.03 20.38 12.75
C ARG A 104 -1.00 20.51 13.86
N ARG A 105 0.16 19.87 13.74
CA ARG A 105 1.24 20.00 14.74
C ARG A 105 1.83 21.40 14.74
N ILE A 106 2.05 22.00 13.56
CA ILE A 106 2.54 23.39 13.44
C ILE A 106 1.53 24.35 14.08
N GLU A 107 0.24 24.22 13.77
CA GLU A 107 -0.81 25.04 14.37
C GLU A 107 -0.87 24.92 15.90
N ALA A 108 -0.56 23.75 16.43
CA ALA A 108 -0.46 23.51 17.87
C ALA A 108 0.86 23.97 18.49
N GLY A 109 1.78 24.59 17.72
CA GLY A 109 3.08 25.06 18.19
C GLY A 109 4.10 23.93 18.42
N HIS A 110 3.91 22.77 17.78
CA HIS A 110 4.82 21.64 17.87
C HIS A 110 5.65 21.48 16.58
N SER A 111 6.65 20.59 16.62
CA SER A 111 7.38 20.17 15.43
C SER A 111 6.40 19.59 14.38
N ALA A 112 6.60 19.91 13.11
CA ALA A 112 5.84 19.31 12.02
C ALA A 112 5.97 17.78 11.97
N LEU A 113 7.14 17.26 12.34
CA LEU A 113 7.50 15.85 12.29
C LEU A 113 7.25 15.16 13.64
N ASP A 114 6.65 13.97 13.60
CA ASP A 114 6.56 13.08 14.75
C ASP A 114 7.66 12.00 14.71
N ASP A 115 7.64 11.10 15.73
CA ASP A 115 8.64 10.03 15.84
C ASP A 115 8.64 9.09 14.62
N ASN A 116 7.51 8.86 13.97
CA ASN A 116 7.46 8.02 12.77
C ASN A 116 8.06 8.75 11.57
N ASP A 117 7.78 10.04 11.42
CA ASP A 117 8.39 10.88 10.38
C ASP A 117 9.92 10.94 10.56
N LEU A 118 10.40 11.07 11.80
CA LEU A 118 11.82 11.07 12.12
C LEU A 118 12.49 9.71 11.85
N ARG A 119 11.79 8.59 12.10
CA ARG A 119 12.27 7.26 11.70
C ARG A 119 12.39 7.12 10.18
N VAL A 120 11.41 7.63 9.43
CA VAL A 120 11.49 7.67 7.96
C VAL A 120 12.69 8.49 7.51
N ALA A 121 12.87 9.70 8.06
CA ALA A 121 14.01 10.56 7.73
C ALA A 121 15.35 9.87 8.04
N ALA A 122 15.46 9.19 9.19
CA ALA A 122 16.66 8.46 9.58
C ALA A 122 17.01 7.31 8.62
N LEU A 123 15.98 6.61 8.10
CA LEU A 123 16.15 5.57 7.10
C LEU A 123 16.60 6.19 5.76
N LEU A 124 15.97 7.27 5.33
CA LEU A 124 16.27 7.95 4.06
C LEU A 124 17.65 8.61 4.04
N LYS A 125 18.18 9.04 5.19
CA LYS A 125 19.58 9.53 5.28
C LYS A 125 20.62 8.47 4.88
N LYS A 126 20.25 7.19 4.89
CA LYS A 126 21.10 6.06 4.48
C LYS A 126 20.85 5.64 3.03
N ALA A 127 19.84 6.19 2.37
CA ALA A 127 19.53 5.87 0.98
C ALA A 127 20.62 6.39 0.05
N SER A 128 20.97 5.59 -0.95
CA SER A 128 21.93 5.96 -2.01
C SER A 128 21.26 6.61 -3.22
N CYS A 129 19.93 6.55 -3.30
CA CYS A 129 19.15 7.10 -4.40
C CYS A 129 18.56 8.48 -4.07
N PRO A 130 18.19 9.29 -5.08
CA PRO A 130 17.46 10.53 -4.88
C PRO A 130 16.18 10.33 -4.07
N VAL A 131 15.87 11.30 -3.20
CA VAL A 131 14.65 11.31 -2.40
C VAL A 131 13.78 12.48 -2.84
N VAL A 132 12.55 12.18 -3.26
CA VAL A 132 11.52 13.19 -3.56
C VAL A 132 10.54 13.21 -2.37
N PHE A 133 10.36 14.39 -1.77
CA PHE A 133 9.32 14.56 -0.76
C PHE A 133 7.97 14.78 -1.41
N VAL A 134 7.00 13.94 -1.09
CA VAL A 134 5.63 13.99 -1.59
C VAL A 134 4.72 14.52 -0.49
N ALA A 135 4.40 15.82 -0.55
CA ALA A 135 3.52 16.48 0.39
C ALA A 135 2.06 16.12 0.08
N ASN A 136 1.56 15.00 0.65
CA ASN A 136 0.26 14.44 0.31
C ASN A 136 -0.88 15.00 1.17
N LYS A 137 -2.11 14.94 0.66
CA LYS A 137 -3.37 15.41 1.26
C LYS A 137 -3.50 16.93 1.29
N VAL A 138 -2.95 17.62 0.30
CA VAL A 138 -3.03 19.09 0.24
C VAL A 138 -4.44 19.61 -0.03
N ASP A 139 -5.35 18.75 -0.49
CA ASP A 139 -6.77 19.03 -0.70
C ASP A 139 -7.53 19.43 0.57
N VAL A 140 -7.02 19.04 1.74
CA VAL A 140 -7.65 19.32 3.06
C VAL A 140 -6.77 20.13 4.00
N VAL A 141 -5.71 20.76 3.49
CA VAL A 141 -4.75 21.57 4.28
C VAL A 141 -4.77 23.03 3.81
N PRO A 142 -4.78 24.00 4.73
CA PRO A 142 -4.61 25.41 4.40
C PRO A 142 -3.30 25.64 3.61
N LYS A 143 -3.38 26.37 2.49
CA LYS A 143 -2.23 26.55 1.57
C LYS A 143 -1.03 27.22 2.24
N GLU A 144 -1.29 28.12 3.17
CA GLU A 144 -0.28 28.84 3.98
C GLU A 144 0.58 27.91 4.86
N LEU A 145 0.09 26.70 5.18
CA LEU A 145 0.83 25.73 5.99
C LEU A 145 1.72 24.79 5.15
N ILE A 146 1.57 24.76 3.84
CA ILE A 146 2.35 23.87 2.95
C ILE A 146 3.84 24.22 3.01
N LEU A 147 4.20 25.48 2.83
CA LEU A 147 5.60 25.91 2.84
C LEU A 147 6.28 25.73 4.21
N PRO A 148 5.66 26.07 5.35
CA PRO A 148 6.22 25.77 6.66
C PRO A 148 6.53 24.29 6.90
N VAL A 149 5.66 23.38 6.45
CA VAL A 149 5.91 21.93 6.54
C VAL A 149 7.10 21.53 5.67
N ILE A 150 7.17 22.00 4.42
CA ILE A 150 8.29 21.70 3.52
C ILE A 150 9.61 22.22 4.10
N ALA A 151 9.61 23.40 4.72
CA ALA A 151 10.80 23.94 5.39
C ALA A 151 11.27 23.02 6.52
N ALA A 152 10.35 22.53 7.37
CA ALA A 152 10.70 21.59 8.44
C ALA A 152 11.25 20.25 7.91
N ILE A 153 10.77 19.78 6.76
CA ILE A 153 11.35 18.60 6.08
C ILE A 153 12.78 18.86 5.64
N ASN A 154 13.04 20.03 5.04
CA ASN A 154 14.36 20.40 4.55
C ASN A 154 15.42 20.54 5.66
N GLU A 155 15.00 20.82 6.89
CA GLU A 155 15.88 20.80 8.06
C GLU A 155 16.36 19.37 8.43
N GLN A 156 15.56 18.35 8.16
CA GLN A 156 15.87 16.95 8.50
C GLN A 156 16.54 16.20 7.36
N LEU A 157 16.08 16.41 6.14
CA LEU A 157 16.57 15.79 4.92
C LEU A 157 16.40 16.80 3.79
N THR A 158 17.41 16.97 2.95
CA THR A 158 17.30 17.82 1.76
C THR A 158 16.86 16.96 0.59
N PRO A 159 15.55 16.83 0.31
CA PRO A 159 15.06 16.09 -0.85
C PRO A 159 15.44 16.82 -2.14
N VAL A 160 15.57 16.07 -3.25
CA VAL A 160 15.87 16.68 -4.56
C VAL A 160 14.71 17.52 -5.09
N ALA A 161 13.49 17.18 -4.68
CA ALA A 161 12.28 17.96 -4.96
C ALA A 161 11.23 17.75 -3.84
N SER A 162 10.31 18.72 -3.72
CA SER A 162 9.14 18.64 -2.83
C SER A 162 7.88 18.92 -3.63
N ILE A 163 7.05 17.91 -3.84
CA ILE A 163 5.88 17.97 -4.72
C ILE A 163 4.59 17.88 -3.90
N PRO A 164 3.77 18.93 -3.85
CA PRO A 164 2.46 18.90 -3.21
C PRO A 164 1.45 18.14 -4.08
N ILE A 165 0.76 17.17 -3.48
CA ILE A 165 -0.25 16.36 -4.17
C ILE A 165 -1.48 16.10 -3.31
N SER A 166 -2.57 15.71 -3.95
CA SER A 166 -3.63 14.92 -3.36
C SER A 166 -3.71 13.56 -4.07
N ALA A 167 -3.25 12.53 -3.41
CA ALA A 167 -3.37 11.16 -3.94
C ALA A 167 -4.85 10.72 -4.08
N LEU A 168 -5.76 11.35 -3.35
CA LEU A 168 -7.19 11.05 -3.40
C LEU A 168 -7.86 11.65 -4.65
N THR A 169 -7.57 12.91 -4.96
CA THR A 169 -8.18 13.63 -6.09
C THR A 169 -7.38 13.49 -7.39
N GLY A 170 -6.10 13.15 -7.30
CA GLY A 170 -5.16 13.12 -8.42
C GLY A 170 -4.42 14.43 -8.66
N ASP A 171 -4.72 15.47 -7.89
CA ASP A 171 -4.05 16.78 -7.99
C ASP A 171 -2.55 16.64 -7.76
N GLY A 172 -1.74 17.25 -8.62
CA GLY A 172 -0.27 17.23 -8.52
C GLY A 172 0.39 15.89 -8.92
N VAL A 173 -0.37 14.81 -9.14
CA VAL A 173 0.20 13.48 -9.47
C VAL A 173 0.95 13.49 -10.81
N ALA A 174 0.45 14.23 -11.81
CA ALA A 174 1.15 14.36 -13.10
C ALA A 174 2.51 15.05 -12.94
N ALA A 175 2.59 16.11 -12.14
CA ALA A 175 3.85 16.79 -11.83
C ALA A 175 4.83 15.87 -11.06
N LEU A 176 4.31 15.05 -10.14
CA LEU A 176 5.10 14.05 -9.44
C LEU A 176 5.69 13.02 -10.42
N LEU A 177 4.89 12.49 -11.35
CA LEU A 177 5.35 11.52 -12.34
C LEU A 177 6.45 12.10 -13.24
N GLU A 178 6.31 13.35 -13.67
CA GLU A 178 7.34 14.03 -14.48
C GLU A 178 8.63 14.24 -13.70
N GLU A 179 8.56 14.63 -12.43
CA GLU A 179 9.73 14.74 -11.56
C GLU A 179 10.42 13.39 -11.38
N LEU A 180 9.66 12.34 -11.05
CA LEU A 180 10.20 10.99 -10.89
C LEU A 180 10.87 10.49 -12.16
N ARG A 181 10.26 10.74 -13.33
CA ARG A 181 10.83 10.40 -14.64
C ARG A 181 12.23 10.98 -14.82
N SER A 182 12.46 12.22 -14.38
CA SER A 182 13.76 12.90 -14.53
C SER A 182 14.91 12.18 -13.82
N HIS A 183 14.60 11.40 -12.76
CA HIS A 183 15.56 10.68 -11.95
C HIS A 183 15.72 9.19 -12.32
N LEU A 184 14.84 8.66 -13.16
CA LEU A 184 14.96 7.27 -13.62
C LEU A 184 16.06 7.12 -14.67
N PRO A 185 16.78 5.98 -14.68
CA PRO A 185 17.80 5.70 -15.70
C PRO A 185 17.17 5.47 -17.08
N GLU A 186 17.94 5.73 -18.13
CA GLU A 186 17.62 5.28 -19.48
C GLU A 186 17.85 3.78 -19.57
N SER A 187 16.79 3.01 -19.80
CA SER A 187 16.80 1.55 -19.76
C SER A 187 15.73 0.99 -20.70
N PRO A 188 15.90 -0.23 -21.22
CA PRO A 188 14.80 -0.98 -21.79
C PRO A 188 13.68 -1.19 -20.79
N LEU A 189 12.48 -1.55 -21.27
CA LEU A 189 11.37 -1.92 -20.40
C LEU A 189 11.77 -3.08 -19.49
N LEU A 190 11.46 -2.94 -18.21
CA LEU A 190 11.69 -3.96 -17.18
C LEU A 190 10.61 -5.05 -17.22
N TYR A 191 9.41 -4.66 -17.66
CA TYR A 191 8.22 -5.52 -17.75
C TYR A 191 7.51 -5.31 -19.09
N PRO A 192 6.69 -6.27 -19.57
CA PRO A 192 5.82 -6.09 -20.73
C PRO A 192 4.95 -4.83 -20.59
N GLU A 193 4.64 -4.17 -21.71
CA GLU A 193 3.88 -2.91 -21.72
C GLU A 193 2.46 -3.03 -21.16
N ASP A 194 1.84 -4.19 -21.29
CA ASP A 194 0.51 -4.53 -20.83
C ASP A 194 0.48 -5.03 -19.38
N GLU A 195 1.64 -5.26 -18.77
CA GLU A 195 1.73 -5.65 -17.35
C GLU A 195 1.66 -4.41 -16.45
N TRP A 196 0.63 -4.34 -15.62
CA TRP A 196 0.38 -3.21 -14.73
C TRP A 196 0.61 -3.51 -13.24
N ALA A 197 0.76 -4.79 -12.86
CA ALA A 197 1.02 -5.21 -11.48
C ALA A 197 1.57 -6.63 -11.40
N GLN A 198 2.43 -6.86 -10.41
CA GLN A 198 2.91 -8.21 -10.07
C GLN A 198 2.19 -8.74 -8.83
N VAL A 199 0.90 -9.05 -8.98
CA VAL A 199 0.11 -9.66 -7.92
C VAL A 199 -0.78 -10.76 -8.50
N THR A 200 -1.00 -11.81 -7.72
CA THR A 200 -1.94 -12.87 -8.11
C THR A 200 -3.37 -12.47 -7.78
N GLU A 201 -4.34 -12.96 -8.53
CA GLU A 201 -5.76 -12.78 -8.20
C GLU A 201 -6.08 -13.30 -6.78
N ARG A 202 -5.41 -14.37 -6.34
CA ARG A 202 -5.53 -14.89 -4.96
C ARG A 202 -5.13 -13.85 -3.91
N PHE A 203 -4.04 -13.13 -4.16
CA PHE A 203 -3.58 -12.05 -3.28
C PHE A 203 -4.62 -10.92 -3.23
N LEU A 204 -5.13 -10.48 -4.38
CA LEU A 204 -6.18 -9.45 -4.44
C LEU A 204 -7.44 -9.86 -3.68
N VAL A 205 -7.88 -11.11 -3.84
CA VAL A 205 -9.03 -11.65 -3.10
C VAL A 205 -8.80 -11.58 -1.59
N ALA A 206 -7.63 -12.03 -1.14
CA ALA A 206 -7.29 -12.00 0.29
C ALA A 206 -7.27 -10.58 0.84
N GLU A 207 -6.66 -9.64 0.11
CA GLU A 207 -6.55 -8.24 0.52
C GLU A 207 -7.92 -7.53 0.51
N ILE A 208 -8.77 -7.74 -0.49
CA ILE A 208 -10.11 -7.16 -0.53
C ILE A 208 -10.96 -7.64 0.65
N VAL A 209 -10.94 -8.93 0.98
CA VAL A 209 -11.63 -9.46 2.18
C VAL A 209 -11.05 -8.83 3.44
N ARG A 210 -9.72 -8.74 3.55
CA ARG A 210 -9.03 -8.13 4.70
C ARG A 210 -9.38 -6.65 4.85
N GLU A 211 -9.51 -5.89 3.77
CA GLU A 211 -9.96 -4.49 3.79
C GLU A 211 -11.35 -4.36 4.42
N LYS A 212 -12.30 -5.24 4.08
CA LYS A 212 -13.64 -5.19 4.67
C LYS A 212 -13.61 -5.48 6.16
N ILE A 213 -12.73 -6.39 6.59
CA ILE A 213 -12.51 -6.63 8.02
C ILE A 213 -11.93 -5.36 8.68
N PHE A 214 -10.94 -4.70 8.06
CA PHE A 214 -10.38 -3.45 8.56
C PHE A 214 -11.43 -2.35 8.73
N HIS A 215 -12.33 -2.20 7.76
CA HIS A 215 -13.37 -1.18 7.82
C HIS A 215 -14.46 -1.47 8.84
N LEU A 216 -14.84 -2.74 8.99
CA LEU A 216 -16.00 -3.15 9.77
C LEU A 216 -15.68 -3.54 11.21
N THR A 217 -14.42 -3.78 11.57
CA THR A 217 -13.99 -4.12 12.92
C THR A 217 -13.14 -3.00 13.52
N ALA A 218 -12.89 -3.06 14.83
CA ALA A 218 -12.14 -2.04 15.55
C ALA A 218 -11.07 -2.67 16.46
N GLN A 219 -10.36 -1.84 17.21
CA GLN A 219 -9.32 -2.22 18.17
C GLN A 219 -8.24 -3.11 17.52
N GLU A 220 -7.89 -4.23 18.12
CA GLU A 220 -6.79 -5.10 17.69
C GLU A 220 -7.17 -6.07 16.56
N VAL A 221 -8.45 -6.31 16.29
CA VAL A 221 -8.91 -7.31 15.30
C VAL A 221 -8.30 -7.09 13.92
N PRO A 222 -8.29 -5.85 13.34
CA PRO A 222 -7.66 -5.60 12.05
C PRO A 222 -6.18 -6.03 11.99
N TYR A 223 -5.44 -5.79 13.06
CA TYR A 223 -3.99 -5.99 13.11
C TYR A 223 -3.58 -7.45 13.29
N SER A 224 -4.45 -8.24 13.92
CA SER A 224 -4.26 -9.67 14.22
C SER A 224 -5.03 -10.61 13.30
N THR A 225 -5.48 -10.11 12.13
CA THR A 225 -6.23 -10.88 11.15
C THR A 225 -5.49 -10.95 9.82
N PHE A 226 -5.43 -12.14 9.23
CA PHE A 226 -5.09 -12.31 7.81
C PHE A 226 -6.13 -13.18 7.11
N VAL A 227 -6.10 -13.18 5.78
CA VAL A 227 -7.00 -13.97 4.94
C VAL A 227 -6.17 -14.91 4.07
N ASP A 228 -6.54 -16.18 4.08
CA ASP A 228 -5.90 -17.23 3.30
C ASP A 228 -6.91 -17.81 2.31
N VAL A 229 -6.66 -17.64 1.01
CA VAL A 229 -7.52 -18.19 -0.04
C VAL A 229 -7.18 -19.66 -0.21
N VAL A 230 -7.97 -20.55 0.43
CA VAL A 230 -7.71 -21.99 0.45
C VAL A 230 -8.08 -22.66 -0.86
N ARG A 231 -9.09 -22.14 -1.58
CA ARG A 231 -9.49 -22.64 -2.89
C ARG A 231 -9.91 -21.49 -3.79
N PHE A 232 -9.37 -21.47 -4.98
CA PHE A 232 -9.71 -20.58 -6.08
C PHE A 232 -10.09 -21.46 -7.27
N ASP A 233 -11.39 -21.55 -7.57
CA ASP A 233 -11.94 -22.45 -8.58
C ASP A 233 -12.52 -21.62 -9.72
N GLU A 234 -11.85 -21.64 -10.83
CA GLU A 234 -12.21 -20.92 -12.07
C GLU A 234 -12.73 -21.84 -13.19
N SER A 235 -13.02 -23.10 -12.85
CA SER A 235 -13.51 -24.10 -13.83
C SER A 235 -14.78 -23.68 -14.59
N GLU A 236 -15.57 -22.77 -14.00
CA GLU A 236 -16.78 -22.23 -14.61
C GLU A 236 -16.59 -20.78 -15.14
N ARG A 237 -15.36 -20.24 -15.14
CA ARG A 237 -15.09 -18.84 -15.52
C ARG A 237 -15.45 -18.55 -16.97
N GLU A 238 -14.98 -19.38 -17.90
CA GLU A 238 -15.24 -19.20 -19.32
C GLU A 238 -16.68 -19.58 -19.73
N THR A 239 -17.21 -20.67 -19.14
CA THR A 239 -18.51 -21.21 -19.55
C THR A 239 -19.70 -20.49 -18.94
N ARG A 240 -19.57 -20.03 -17.69
CA ARG A 240 -20.64 -19.41 -16.89
C ARG A 240 -20.34 -18.02 -16.38
N GLY A 241 -19.12 -17.52 -16.61
CA GLY A 241 -18.63 -16.28 -16.04
C GLY A 241 -18.65 -16.31 -14.51
N LEU A 242 -18.29 -17.44 -13.88
CA LEU A 242 -18.35 -17.65 -12.44
C LEU A 242 -17.03 -18.19 -11.88
N VAL A 243 -16.54 -17.54 -10.85
CA VAL A 243 -15.41 -18.00 -10.03
C VAL A 243 -15.91 -18.31 -8.62
N ARG A 244 -15.45 -19.43 -8.04
CA ARG A 244 -15.77 -19.84 -6.67
C ARG A 244 -14.55 -19.70 -5.77
N LEU A 245 -14.71 -18.90 -4.72
CA LEU A 245 -13.65 -18.54 -3.79
C LEU A 245 -13.98 -19.04 -2.39
N TYR A 246 -13.03 -19.74 -1.78
CA TYR A 246 -13.12 -20.20 -0.39
C TYR A 246 -11.93 -19.63 0.37
N ALA A 247 -12.20 -18.87 1.42
CA ALA A 247 -11.15 -18.21 2.17
C ALA A 247 -11.33 -18.35 3.68
N ASP A 248 -10.21 -18.57 4.36
CA ASP A 248 -10.11 -18.58 5.80
C ASP A 248 -9.76 -17.16 6.30
N VAL A 249 -10.60 -16.63 7.16
CA VAL A 249 -10.28 -15.45 7.96
C VAL A 249 -9.63 -15.94 9.24
N VAL A 250 -8.33 -15.74 9.36
CA VAL A 250 -7.53 -16.24 10.50
C VAL A 250 -7.32 -15.12 11.51
N VAL A 251 -7.63 -15.39 12.77
CA VAL A 251 -7.46 -14.49 13.92
C VAL A 251 -6.66 -15.17 15.02
N GLU A 252 -6.08 -14.40 15.94
CA GLU A 252 -5.24 -14.95 17.01
C GLU A 252 -6.02 -15.53 18.19
N ARG A 253 -7.23 -15.03 18.47
CA ARG A 253 -7.99 -15.37 19.69
C ARG A 253 -9.44 -15.69 19.41
N GLY A 254 -10.03 -16.55 20.26
CA GLY A 254 -11.45 -16.90 20.18
C GLY A 254 -12.39 -15.70 20.34
N SER A 255 -12.04 -14.71 21.16
CA SER A 255 -12.79 -13.45 21.28
C SER A 255 -12.87 -12.70 19.96
N GLN A 256 -11.75 -12.61 19.23
CA GLN A 256 -11.68 -11.97 17.92
C GLN A 256 -12.52 -12.73 16.88
N LYS A 257 -12.51 -14.09 16.94
CA LYS A 257 -13.38 -14.92 16.11
C LYS A 257 -14.85 -14.56 16.33
N GLY A 258 -15.29 -14.38 17.59
CA GLY A 258 -16.64 -13.94 17.92
C GLY A 258 -16.98 -12.57 17.32
N ILE A 259 -16.05 -11.61 17.34
CA ILE A 259 -16.23 -10.28 16.75
C ILE A 259 -16.39 -10.36 15.23
N VAL A 260 -15.53 -11.13 14.54
CA VAL A 260 -15.55 -11.28 13.07
C VAL A 260 -16.82 -12.02 12.60
N ILE A 261 -17.31 -13.00 13.35
CA ILE A 261 -18.57 -13.69 13.03
C ILE A 261 -19.75 -12.77 13.32
N GLY A 262 -19.74 -12.10 14.45
CA GLY A 262 -20.84 -11.26 14.93
C GLY A 262 -22.05 -12.08 15.43
N LYS A 263 -23.04 -11.39 15.98
CA LYS A 263 -24.27 -12.02 16.47
C LYS A 263 -24.99 -12.70 15.31
N GLY A 264 -25.25 -14.00 15.44
CA GLY A 264 -25.92 -14.79 14.39
C GLY A 264 -25.21 -14.85 13.04
N GLY A 265 -23.90 -14.49 12.97
CA GLY A 265 -23.14 -14.47 11.72
C GLY A 265 -23.28 -13.19 10.88
N GLU A 266 -23.96 -12.16 11.40
CA GLU A 266 -24.27 -10.92 10.65
C GLU A 266 -23.02 -10.17 10.18
N MET A 267 -21.97 -10.11 11.02
CA MET A 267 -20.74 -9.38 10.64
C MET A 267 -20.01 -10.11 9.50
N LEU A 268 -19.84 -11.42 9.59
CA LEU A 268 -19.20 -12.22 8.55
C LEU A 268 -19.98 -12.15 7.23
N LYS A 269 -21.32 -12.20 7.30
CA LYS A 269 -22.20 -12.01 6.14
C LYS A 269 -22.01 -10.64 5.50
N ARG A 270 -21.90 -9.58 6.30
CA ARG A 270 -21.65 -8.20 5.82
C ARG A 270 -20.29 -8.09 5.15
N ILE A 271 -19.23 -8.64 5.78
CA ILE A 271 -17.88 -8.71 5.20
C ILE A 271 -17.93 -9.40 3.84
N GLY A 272 -18.51 -10.60 3.77
CA GLY A 272 -18.60 -11.39 2.54
C GLY A 272 -19.42 -10.70 1.44
N THR A 273 -20.51 -10.02 1.79
CA THR A 273 -21.34 -9.28 0.82
C THR A 273 -20.57 -8.13 0.19
N LEU A 274 -19.88 -7.31 1.00
CA LEU A 274 -19.10 -6.17 0.51
C LEU A 274 -17.89 -6.64 -0.30
N ALA A 275 -17.18 -7.66 0.19
CA ALA A 275 -16.04 -8.23 -0.51
C ALA A 275 -16.44 -8.81 -1.87
N ARG A 276 -17.54 -9.61 -1.91
CA ARG A 276 -18.03 -10.21 -3.15
C ARG A 276 -18.42 -9.17 -4.20
N LYS A 277 -19.06 -8.06 -3.79
CA LYS A 277 -19.44 -6.99 -4.71
C LYS A 277 -18.19 -6.43 -5.41
N GLU A 278 -17.18 -6.09 -4.64
CA GLU A 278 -15.95 -5.52 -5.16
C GLU A 278 -15.13 -6.53 -5.98
N LEU A 279 -15.07 -7.80 -5.53
CA LEU A 279 -14.41 -8.87 -6.27
C LEU A 279 -15.02 -9.10 -7.65
N GLN A 280 -16.34 -8.94 -7.80
CA GLN A 280 -17.00 -9.03 -9.11
C GLN A 280 -16.53 -7.90 -10.06
N GLU A 281 -16.32 -6.70 -9.53
CA GLU A 281 -15.82 -5.57 -10.31
C GLU A 281 -14.36 -5.79 -10.72
N VAL A 282 -13.51 -6.25 -9.78
CA VAL A 282 -12.08 -6.46 -10.01
C VAL A 282 -11.80 -7.65 -10.93
N LEU A 283 -12.52 -8.78 -10.74
CA LEU A 283 -12.32 -10.01 -11.55
C LEU A 283 -13.11 -10.02 -12.86
N GLY A 284 -13.99 -9.02 -13.07
CA GLY A 284 -14.81 -8.92 -14.28
C GLY A 284 -15.81 -10.08 -14.48
N CYS A 285 -16.16 -10.82 -13.42
CA CYS A 285 -17.03 -11.99 -13.51
C CYS A 285 -17.89 -12.16 -12.24
N ARG A 286 -18.84 -13.06 -12.27
CA ARG A 286 -19.62 -13.41 -11.08
C ARG A 286 -18.74 -14.14 -10.07
N VAL A 287 -18.94 -13.83 -8.79
CA VAL A 287 -18.16 -14.41 -7.69
C VAL A 287 -19.09 -15.12 -6.69
N TYR A 288 -18.82 -16.38 -6.42
CA TYR A 288 -19.24 -17.06 -5.22
C TYR A 288 -18.14 -16.96 -4.18
N LEU A 289 -18.43 -16.42 -3.00
CA LEU A 289 -17.45 -16.25 -1.92
C LEU A 289 -17.97 -16.93 -0.65
N GLU A 290 -17.17 -17.82 -0.12
CA GLU A 290 -17.42 -18.50 1.15
C GLU A 290 -16.26 -18.20 2.12
N LEU A 291 -16.61 -17.74 3.33
CA LEU A 291 -15.65 -17.32 4.35
C LEU A 291 -15.79 -18.18 5.61
N PHE A 292 -14.68 -18.71 6.10
CA PHE A 292 -14.58 -19.41 7.38
C PHE A 292 -13.68 -18.64 8.33
N VAL A 293 -14.01 -18.62 9.64
CA VAL A 293 -13.18 -17.96 10.64
C VAL A 293 -12.44 -19.00 11.45
N LYS A 294 -11.10 -18.95 11.41
CA LYS A 294 -10.18 -19.85 12.12
C LYS A 294 -9.40 -19.11 13.20
N VAL A 295 -9.00 -19.80 14.24
CA VAL A 295 -8.13 -19.28 15.28
C VAL A 295 -6.76 -19.95 15.15
N GLU A 296 -5.73 -19.13 14.95
CA GLU A 296 -4.33 -19.56 14.99
C GLU A 296 -3.59 -18.68 16.00
N ARG A 297 -3.27 -19.26 17.16
CA ARG A 297 -2.68 -18.50 18.27
C ARG A 297 -1.30 -17.98 17.93
N ASP A 298 -1.04 -16.73 18.31
CA ASP A 298 0.26 -16.06 18.21
C ASP A 298 0.90 -16.07 16.81
N TRP A 299 0.09 -16.15 15.74
CA TRP A 299 0.61 -16.20 14.37
C TRP A 299 1.46 -14.96 14.01
N THR A 300 1.20 -13.79 14.63
CA THR A 300 1.99 -12.56 14.42
C THR A 300 3.39 -12.64 15.02
N ARG A 301 3.68 -13.67 15.84
CA ARG A 301 4.94 -13.85 16.59
C ARG A 301 5.73 -15.09 16.16
N THR A 302 5.14 -15.95 15.33
CA THR A 302 5.78 -17.20 14.91
C THR A 302 6.21 -17.13 13.45
N GLU A 303 7.40 -17.67 13.12
CA GLU A 303 7.86 -17.77 11.73
C GLU A 303 6.85 -18.46 10.83
N ARG A 304 6.22 -19.54 11.30
CA ARG A 304 5.20 -20.26 10.54
C ARG A 304 4.01 -19.34 10.17
N GLY A 305 3.55 -18.55 11.13
CA GLY A 305 2.47 -17.58 10.89
C GLY A 305 2.90 -16.49 9.92
N LEU A 306 4.12 -15.96 10.08
CA LEU A 306 4.68 -14.94 9.20
C LEU A 306 4.86 -15.45 7.77
N ARG A 307 5.35 -16.68 7.57
CA ARG A 307 5.47 -17.29 6.22
C ARG A 307 4.12 -17.42 5.51
N ARG A 308 3.02 -17.71 6.22
CA ARG A 308 1.67 -17.80 5.63
C ARG A 308 1.16 -16.47 5.10
N VAL A 309 1.59 -15.36 5.67
CA VAL A 309 1.28 -14.01 5.17
C VAL A 309 2.36 -13.46 4.23
N GLY A 310 3.24 -14.35 3.74
CA GLY A 310 4.24 -14.03 2.72
C GLY A 310 5.52 -13.39 3.26
N PHE A 311 5.80 -13.45 4.56
CA PHE A 311 7.11 -13.07 5.09
C PHE A 311 8.03 -14.30 5.10
N GLU A 312 9.09 -14.25 4.30
CA GLU A 312 10.21 -15.17 4.41
C GLU A 312 11.05 -14.80 5.61
N ALA A 313 11.53 -15.82 6.34
CA ALA A 313 12.37 -15.64 7.52
C ALA A 313 13.81 -15.37 7.11
#